data_718bfe6d29a4c746bb4dbede78ea9dd8
#
_entry.id   718bfe6d29a4c746bb4dbede78ea9dd8
#
_cell.length_a   1.000
_cell.length_b   1.000
_cell.length_c   1.000
_cell.angle_alpha   90.00
_cell.angle_beta   90.00
_cell.angle_gamma   90.00
#
_symmetry.space_group_name_H-M   'P 1'
#
loop_
_entity.id
_entity.type
_entity.pdbx_description
1 polymer ?
#
loop_
_entity_poly.entity_id
_entity_poly.type
_entity_poly.pdbx_seq_one_letter_code
_entity_poly.pdbx_strand_id
1 'polypeptide(L)'
;MRHITVLNSKGGCGKSTIATNLAVYFALEGAQVVLADFDPQRSCLDWLETRPASCAPITGVAAYNDGLRGVPRGTDIVIIDAPARCHGRELTDLVRRSETILAPVLPSTIDMKATGKFIAELMHVGKVERKQVKIGLLANRVREHTLIFEELSDYLRRSKVPYIGSLR
;
A
#
# COMPACT_ATOMS: atom_id res chain seq x y z
N MET A 1 0.99 -18.05 -1.27
CA MET A 1 1.40 -16.80 -0.60
C MET A 1 1.06 -15.64 -1.53
N ARG A 2 0.26 -14.67 -1.08
CA ARG A 2 -0.17 -13.49 -1.87
C ARG A 2 0.55 -12.24 -1.36
N HIS A 3 1.02 -11.39 -2.26
CA HIS A 3 1.70 -10.14 -1.92
C HIS A 3 0.83 -8.93 -2.27
N ILE A 4 0.46 -8.14 -1.26
CA ILE A 4 -0.31 -6.90 -1.39
C ILE A 4 0.58 -5.74 -0.93
N THR A 5 0.83 -4.79 -1.81
CA THR A 5 1.69 -3.64 -1.52
C THR A 5 0.87 -2.36 -1.42
N VAL A 6 1.03 -1.63 -0.34
CA VAL A 6 0.49 -0.27 -0.21
C VAL A 6 1.57 0.71 -0.64
N LEU A 7 1.37 1.39 -1.76
CA LEU A 7 2.42 2.11 -2.47
C LEU A 7 1.91 3.45 -3.03
N ASN A 8 2.59 4.51 -2.69
CA ASN A 8 2.49 5.83 -3.34
C ASN A 8 3.78 6.59 -3.04
N SER A 9 4.28 7.35 -3.99
CA SER A 9 5.47 8.19 -3.83
C SER A 9 5.28 9.33 -2.83
N LYS A 10 4.02 9.72 -2.54
CA LYS A 10 3.71 10.78 -1.58
C LYS A 10 3.86 10.30 -0.13
N GLY A 11 4.56 11.07 0.68
CA GLY A 11 4.61 10.90 2.14
C GLY A 11 3.30 11.32 2.80
N GLY A 12 2.94 10.69 3.93
CA GLY A 12 1.77 11.09 4.74
C GLY A 12 0.40 10.70 4.17
N CYS A 13 0.32 10.00 3.04
CA CYS A 13 -0.96 9.59 2.43
C CYS A 13 -1.65 8.40 3.13
N GLY A 14 -1.05 7.84 4.21
CA GLY A 14 -1.65 6.80 5.03
C GLY A 14 -1.29 5.38 4.63
N LYS A 15 -0.16 5.15 3.95
CA LYS A 15 0.31 3.80 3.56
C LYS A 15 0.38 2.84 4.75
N SER A 16 1.14 3.19 5.78
CA SER A 16 1.32 2.35 6.98
C SER A 16 0.00 2.08 7.69
N THR A 17 -0.89 3.08 7.80
CA THR A 17 -2.22 2.90 8.38
C THR A 17 -3.05 1.88 7.60
N ILE A 18 -3.04 1.95 6.27
CA ILE A 18 -3.76 0.99 5.42
C ILE A 18 -3.11 -0.39 5.51
N ALA A 19 -1.78 -0.47 5.48
CA ALA A 19 -1.05 -1.73 5.59
C ALA A 19 -1.35 -2.45 6.90
N THR A 20 -1.32 -1.74 8.04
CA THR A 20 -1.64 -2.32 9.36
C THR A 20 -3.09 -2.79 9.44
N ASN A 21 -4.06 -2.01 8.94
CA ASN A 21 -5.47 -2.41 8.92
C ASN A 21 -5.73 -3.63 8.02
N LEU A 22 -5.11 -3.71 6.84
CA LEU A 22 -5.20 -4.89 5.98
C LEU A 22 -4.60 -6.12 6.66
N ALA A 23 -3.46 -5.98 7.33
CA ALA A 23 -2.84 -7.08 8.07
C ALA A 23 -3.76 -7.60 9.17
N VAL A 24 -4.41 -6.69 9.92
CA VAL A 24 -5.42 -7.07 10.93
C VAL A 24 -6.61 -7.79 10.30
N TYR A 25 -7.15 -7.23 9.22
CA TYR A 25 -8.29 -7.82 8.54
C TYR A 25 -8.04 -9.29 8.16
N PHE A 26 -6.93 -9.57 7.48
CA PHE A 26 -6.60 -10.93 7.07
C PHE A 26 -6.25 -11.85 8.24
N ALA A 27 -5.62 -11.33 9.30
CA ALA A 27 -5.35 -12.10 10.50
C ALA A 27 -6.64 -12.51 11.23
N LEU A 28 -7.65 -11.65 11.27
CA LEU A 28 -8.98 -11.95 11.81
C LEU A 28 -9.74 -12.98 10.96
N GLU A 29 -9.50 -13.03 9.65
CA GLU A 29 -10.01 -14.06 8.74
C GLU A 29 -9.25 -15.41 8.87
N GLY A 30 -8.29 -15.50 9.79
CA GLY A 30 -7.53 -16.71 10.07
C GLY A 30 -6.32 -16.96 9.17
N ALA A 31 -5.93 -16.02 8.32
CA ALA A 31 -4.74 -16.15 7.48
C ALA A 31 -3.44 -15.99 8.29
N GLN A 32 -2.38 -16.69 7.89
CA GLN A 32 -1.01 -16.46 8.36
C GLN A 32 -0.45 -15.21 7.67
N VAL A 33 -0.41 -14.08 8.41
CA VAL A 33 -0.09 -12.76 7.85
C VAL A 33 1.30 -12.31 8.24
N VAL A 34 2.04 -11.81 7.25
CA VAL A 34 3.28 -11.06 7.44
C VAL A 34 3.04 -9.59 7.08
N LEU A 35 3.46 -8.68 7.94
CA LEU A 35 3.56 -7.25 7.68
C LEU A 35 5.03 -6.91 7.44
N ALA A 36 5.39 -6.70 6.17
CA ALA A 36 6.74 -6.41 5.73
C ALA A 36 6.93 -4.90 5.58
N ASP A 37 7.72 -4.31 6.46
CA ASP A 37 8.00 -2.88 6.48
C ASP A 37 9.25 -2.59 5.64
N PHE A 38 9.07 -1.91 4.51
CA PHE A 38 10.15 -1.46 3.63
C PHE A 38 10.60 -0.03 3.92
N ASP A 39 9.93 0.68 4.85
CA ASP A 39 10.32 2.02 5.26
C ASP A 39 11.29 1.95 6.44
N PRO A 40 12.52 2.53 6.34
CA PRO A 40 13.45 2.60 7.47
C PRO A 40 12.90 3.34 8.70
N GLN A 41 11.81 4.09 8.58
CA GLN A 41 11.10 4.71 9.71
C GLN A 41 10.36 3.69 10.60
N ARG A 42 10.22 2.43 10.17
CA ARG A 42 9.68 1.30 10.96
C ARG A 42 8.25 1.49 11.48
N SER A 43 7.45 2.37 10.90
CA SER A 43 6.12 2.72 11.43
C SER A 43 5.20 1.51 11.64
N CYS A 44 5.26 0.51 10.75
CA CYS A 44 4.48 -0.71 10.87
C CYS A 44 5.02 -1.64 11.97
N LEU A 45 6.34 -1.76 12.12
CA LEU A 45 6.96 -2.59 13.15
C LEU A 45 6.74 -2.01 14.54
N ASP A 46 6.93 -0.69 14.71
CA ASP A 46 6.69 0.00 15.98
C ASP A 46 5.22 -0.14 16.40
N TRP A 47 4.28 -0.07 15.45
CA TRP A 47 2.88 -0.35 15.72
C TRP A 47 2.65 -1.81 16.15
N LEU A 48 3.30 -2.80 15.53
CA LEU A 48 3.21 -4.20 15.92
C LEU A 48 3.70 -4.43 17.35
N GLU A 49 4.77 -3.77 17.78
CA GLU A 49 5.32 -3.85 19.13
C GLU A 49 4.32 -3.36 20.21
N THR A 50 3.39 -2.48 19.85
CA THR A 50 2.35 -1.97 20.76
C THR A 50 1.10 -2.86 20.82
N ARG A 51 0.99 -3.90 19.99
CA ARG A 51 -0.20 -4.74 19.93
C ARG A 51 -0.29 -5.66 21.14
N PRO A 52 -1.47 -5.76 21.81
CA PRO A 52 -1.69 -6.75 22.86
C PRO A 52 -1.52 -8.19 22.34
N ALA A 53 -0.95 -9.05 23.18
CA ALA A 53 -0.77 -10.47 22.86
C ALA A 53 -2.11 -11.23 22.64
N SER A 54 -3.23 -10.67 23.10
CA SER A 54 -4.58 -11.21 22.88
C SER A 54 -5.14 -10.99 21.47
N CYS A 55 -4.49 -10.13 20.66
CA CYS A 55 -4.90 -9.89 19.28
C CYS A 55 -4.44 -11.01 18.35
N ALA A 56 -5.16 -11.19 17.23
CA ALA A 56 -4.77 -12.13 16.19
C ALA A 56 -3.31 -11.90 15.75
N PRO A 57 -2.46 -12.94 15.66
CA PRO A 57 -1.04 -12.79 15.43
C PRO A 57 -0.74 -12.25 14.03
N ILE A 58 0.25 -11.36 13.96
CA ILE A 58 0.81 -10.82 12.72
C ILE A 58 2.33 -10.84 12.87
N THR A 59 3.05 -11.45 11.94
CA THR A 59 4.51 -11.48 11.95
C THR A 59 5.06 -10.22 11.30
N GLY A 60 5.91 -9.48 12.01
CA GLY A 60 6.64 -8.32 11.47
C GLY A 60 7.95 -8.72 10.79
N VAL A 61 8.27 -8.10 9.65
CA VAL A 61 9.54 -8.28 8.94
C VAL A 61 10.14 -6.93 8.59
N ALA A 62 11.38 -6.66 9.06
CA ALA A 62 12.16 -5.47 8.74
C ALA A 62 12.73 -5.58 7.31
N ALA A 63 11.85 -5.42 6.32
CA ALA A 63 12.16 -5.67 4.92
C ALA A 63 13.04 -4.59 4.26
N TYR A 64 13.23 -3.44 4.91
CA TYR A 64 14.17 -2.39 4.48
C TYR A 64 15.64 -2.84 4.53
N ASN A 65 15.99 -3.88 5.32
CA ASN A 65 17.35 -4.43 5.40
C ASN A 65 17.57 -5.51 4.33
N ASP A 66 16.76 -6.59 4.40
CA ASP A 66 17.01 -7.85 3.68
C ASP A 66 15.86 -8.25 2.74
N GLY A 67 14.94 -7.33 2.48
CA GLY A 67 13.74 -7.62 1.70
C GLY A 67 12.85 -8.64 2.40
N LEU A 68 12.33 -9.61 1.65
CA LEU A 68 11.40 -10.61 2.18
C LEU A 68 12.08 -11.90 2.70
N ARG A 69 13.39 -11.90 2.96
CA ARG A 69 14.12 -13.10 3.42
C ARG A 69 13.64 -13.64 4.76
N GLY A 70 13.13 -12.75 5.64
CA GLY A 70 12.60 -13.12 6.95
C GLY A 70 11.15 -13.64 6.94
N VAL A 71 10.51 -13.80 5.78
CA VAL A 71 9.13 -14.30 5.69
C VAL A 71 9.08 -15.80 6.01
N PRO A 72 8.29 -16.24 7.04
CA PRO A 72 8.18 -17.63 7.43
C PRO A 72 7.55 -18.50 6.34
N ARG A 73 7.92 -19.79 6.33
CA ARG A 73 7.21 -20.79 5.53
C ARG A 73 5.77 -20.96 6.05
N GLY A 74 4.81 -21.11 5.15
CA GLY A 74 3.38 -21.22 5.52
C GLY A 74 2.67 -19.88 5.59
N THR A 75 3.32 -18.74 5.31
CA THR A 75 2.66 -17.45 5.17
C THR A 75 1.66 -17.47 4.02
N ASP A 76 0.41 -17.06 4.28
CA ASP A 76 -0.64 -16.95 3.28
C ASP A 76 -0.57 -15.60 2.55
N ILE A 77 -0.38 -14.54 3.32
CA ILE A 77 -0.44 -13.15 2.83
C ILE A 77 0.72 -12.34 3.39
N VAL A 78 1.41 -11.63 2.51
CA VAL A 78 2.39 -10.60 2.85
C VAL A 78 1.81 -9.24 2.50
N ILE A 79 1.63 -8.39 3.50
CA ILE A 79 1.30 -6.97 3.33
C ILE A 79 2.62 -6.18 3.34
N ILE A 80 2.87 -5.45 2.28
CA ILE A 80 4.09 -4.66 2.10
C ILE A 80 3.75 -3.19 2.31
N ASP A 81 4.35 -2.56 3.32
CA ASP A 81 4.35 -1.10 3.49
C ASP A 81 5.56 -0.52 2.77
N ALA A 82 5.29 0.24 1.71
CA ALA A 82 6.33 0.84 0.89
C ALA A 82 6.81 2.18 1.46
N PRO A 83 8.11 2.52 1.33
CA PRO A 83 8.63 3.80 1.76
C PRO A 83 8.00 4.96 0.98
N ALA A 84 8.10 6.16 1.53
CA ALA A 84 7.80 7.37 0.79
C ALA A 84 8.88 7.66 -0.27
N ARG A 85 8.51 8.38 -1.34
CA ARG A 85 9.44 8.79 -2.42
C ARG A 85 10.08 7.62 -3.17
N CYS A 86 9.41 6.48 -3.21
CA CYS A 86 9.84 5.33 -3.98
C CYS A 86 9.73 5.60 -5.48
N HIS A 87 10.84 5.55 -6.21
CA HIS A 87 10.96 5.82 -7.64
C HIS A 87 11.97 4.92 -8.34
N GLY A 88 11.95 4.89 -9.65
CA GLY A 88 12.95 4.24 -10.49
C GLY A 88 13.14 2.76 -10.17
N ARG A 89 14.38 2.37 -9.80
CA ARG A 89 14.71 0.98 -9.52
C ARG A 89 13.99 0.43 -8.30
N GLU A 90 13.90 1.20 -7.22
CA GLU A 90 13.21 0.79 -6.00
C GLU A 90 11.72 0.52 -6.25
N LEU A 91 11.04 1.40 -7.00
CA LEU A 91 9.67 1.21 -7.45
C LEU A 91 9.54 -0.08 -8.27
N THR A 92 10.45 -0.30 -9.23
CA THR A 92 10.45 -1.50 -10.06
C THR A 92 10.59 -2.78 -9.23
N ASP A 93 11.48 -2.78 -8.23
CA ASP A 93 11.73 -3.95 -7.38
C ASP A 93 10.52 -4.25 -6.47
N LEU A 94 9.83 -3.23 -5.93
CA LEU A 94 8.60 -3.42 -5.19
C LEU A 94 7.46 -3.94 -6.07
N VAL A 95 7.28 -3.38 -7.27
CA VAL A 95 6.28 -3.85 -8.23
C VAL A 95 6.52 -5.30 -8.64
N ARG A 96 7.77 -5.71 -8.84
CA ARG A 96 8.11 -7.10 -9.18
C ARG A 96 7.67 -8.09 -8.10
N ARG A 97 7.70 -7.69 -6.85
CA ARG A 97 7.28 -8.51 -5.69
C ARG A 97 5.77 -8.53 -5.50
N SER A 98 5.05 -7.55 -6.04
CA SER A 98 3.62 -7.35 -5.83
C SER A 98 2.76 -8.17 -6.78
N GLU A 99 1.64 -8.68 -6.28
CA GLU A 99 0.51 -9.19 -7.07
C GLU A 99 -0.63 -8.18 -7.12
N THR A 100 -0.77 -7.41 -6.02
CA THR A 100 -1.75 -6.34 -5.91
C THR A 100 -1.06 -5.10 -5.33
N ILE A 101 -1.35 -3.94 -5.91
CA ILE A 101 -0.89 -2.64 -5.43
C ILE A 101 -2.11 -1.79 -5.08
N LEU A 102 -2.12 -1.24 -3.87
CA LEU A 102 -3.09 -0.25 -3.41
C LEU A 102 -2.39 1.10 -3.29
N ALA A 103 -2.91 2.09 -4.00
CA ALA A 103 -2.35 3.44 -4.00
C ALA A 103 -3.32 4.41 -3.32
N PRO A 104 -3.08 4.79 -2.05
CA PRO A 104 -3.88 5.79 -1.35
C PRO A 104 -3.62 7.19 -1.88
N VAL A 105 -4.70 7.96 -2.07
CA VAL A 105 -4.68 9.33 -2.58
C VAL A 105 -5.46 10.23 -1.62
N LEU A 106 -4.87 11.36 -1.23
CA LEU A 106 -5.53 12.33 -0.36
C LEU A 106 -6.37 13.34 -1.16
N PRO A 107 -7.45 13.88 -0.56
CA PRO A 107 -8.30 14.91 -1.17
C PRO A 107 -7.61 16.27 -1.16
N SER A 108 -6.61 16.43 -2.02
CA SER A 108 -5.84 17.67 -2.20
C SER A 108 -5.36 17.76 -3.64
N THR A 109 -5.42 18.95 -4.23
CA THR A 109 -4.96 19.19 -5.61
C THR A 109 -3.47 18.82 -5.78
N ILE A 110 -2.65 19.08 -4.75
CA ILE A 110 -1.21 18.74 -4.77
C ILE A 110 -1.02 17.22 -4.79
N ASP A 111 -1.78 16.49 -3.97
CA ASP A 111 -1.69 15.03 -3.88
C ASP A 111 -2.23 14.36 -5.15
N MET A 112 -3.32 14.86 -5.72
CA MET A 112 -3.83 14.39 -7.01
C MET A 112 -2.80 14.52 -8.12
N LYS A 113 -2.13 15.70 -8.24
CA LYS A 113 -1.07 15.91 -9.23
C LYS A 113 0.14 15.01 -9.01
N ALA A 114 0.57 14.84 -7.75
CA ALA A 114 1.68 13.93 -7.40
C ALA A 114 1.35 12.49 -7.73
N THR A 115 0.14 12.05 -7.40
CA THR A 115 -0.35 10.69 -7.72
C THR A 115 -0.44 10.46 -9.22
N GLY A 116 -0.87 11.45 -10.00
CA GLY A 116 -0.89 11.35 -11.46
C GLY A 116 0.50 11.07 -12.06
N LYS A 117 1.53 11.75 -11.59
CA LYS A 117 2.92 11.51 -12.00
C LYS A 117 3.39 10.11 -11.58
N PHE A 118 3.08 9.73 -10.35
CA PHE A 118 3.40 8.40 -9.81
C PHE A 118 2.74 7.28 -10.60
N ILE A 119 1.44 7.41 -10.94
CA ILE A 119 0.72 6.43 -11.76
C ILE A 119 1.35 6.33 -13.15
N ALA A 120 1.71 7.47 -13.76
CA ALA A 120 2.38 7.47 -15.05
C ALA A 120 3.70 6.68 -15.00
N GLU A 121 4.54 6.90 -13.98
CA GLU A 121 5.77 6.14 -13.76
C GLU A 121 5.48 4.65 -13.53
N LEU A 122 4.51 4.34 -12.68
CA LEU A 122 4.10 2.98 -12.34
C LEU A 122 3.65 2.19 -13.58
N MET A 123 2.91 2.82 -14.49
CA MET A 123 2.40 2.19 -15.73
C MET A 123 3.52 1.81 -16.70
N HIS A 124 4.70 2.42 -16.62
CA HIS A 124 5.89 2.05 -17.42
C HIS A 124 6.73 0.92 -16.81
N VAL A 125 6.36 0.40 -15.63
CA VAL A 125 7.02 -0.78 -15.09
C VAL A 125 6.56 -2.03 -15.85
N GLY A 126 7.47 -2.78 -16.42
CA GLY A 126 7.17 -3.88 -17.35
C GLY A 126 6.21 -4.96 -16.83
N LYS A 127 6.13 -5.18 -15.48
CA LYS A 127 5.13 -6.08 -14.89
C LYS A 127 3.71 -5.48 -14.95
N VAL A 128 3.59 -4.16 -14.83
CA VAL A 128 2.32 -3.43 -14.97
C VAL A 128 1.88 -3.40 -16.43
N GLU A 129 2.79 -3.06 -17.34
CA GLU A 129 2.52 -3.07 -18.79
C GLU A 129 1.98 -4.42 -19.27
N ARG A 130 2.53 -5.52 -18.76
CA ARG A 130 2.08 -6.88 -19.06
C ARG A 130 0.84 -7.32 -18.28
N LYS A 131 0.20 -6.43 -17.52
CA LYS A 131 -0.99 -6.71 -16.69
C LYS A 131 -0.81 -7.87 -15.70
N GLN A 132 0.40 -8.06 -15.19
CA GLN A 132 0.76 -9.13 -14.27
C GLN A 132 0.60 -8.71 -12.79
N VAL A 133 0.17 -7.48 -12.55
CA VAL A 133 -0.13 -6.94 -11.23
C VAL A 133 -1.45 -6.18 -11.27
N LYS A 134 -2.28 -6.37 -10.26
CA LYS A 134 -3.53 -5.63 -10.08
C LYS A 134 -3.22 -4.32 -9.35
N ILE A 135 -3.80 -3.21 -9.81
CA ILE A 135 -3.61 -1.90 -9.17
C ILE A 135 -4.98 -1.32 -8.86
N GLY A 136 -5.14 -0.76 -7.67
CA GLY A 136 -6.33 -0.03 -7.25
C GLY A 136 -5.99 1.28 -6.59
N LEU A 137 -6.73 2.34 -6.94
CA LEU A 137 -6.66 3.64 -6.28
C LEU A 137 -7.67 3.70 -5.13
N LEU A 138 -7.27 4.28 -4.02
CA LEU A 138 -8.07 4.39 -2.82
C LEU A 138 -8.07 5.84 -2.34
N ALA A 139 -9.22 6.50 -2.32
CA ALA A 139 -9.34 7.83 -1.71
C ALA A 139 -9.23 7.68 -0.19
N ASN A 140 -8.28 8.38 0.44
CA ASN A 140 -8.01 8.23 1.86
C ASN A 140 -8.18 9.54 2.62
N ARG A 141 -8.59 9.47 3.90
CA ARG A 141 -8.89 10.61 4.78
C ARG A 141 -9.90 11.56 4.16
N VAL A 142 -10.91 11.01 3.52
CA VAL A 142 -11.95 11.82 2.89
C VAL A 142 -13.02 12.25 3.89
N ARG A 143 -13.61 13.42 3.63
CA ARG A 143 -14.88 13.85 4.23
C ARG A 143 -15.90 13.88 3.10
N GLU A 144 -16.89 13.00 3.18
CA GLU A 144 -18.00 12.98 2.23
C GLU A 144 -18.72 14.33 2.23
N HIS A 145 -19.38 14.64 1.12
CA HIS A 145 -20.11 15.91 0.91
C HIS A 145 -19.22 17.17 0.93
N THR A 146 -17.94 17.05 0.55
CA THR A 146 -17.06 18.19 0.34
C THR A 146 -16.68 18.31 -1.15
N LEU A 147 -16.53 19.54 -1.65
CA LEU A 147 -16.13 19.80 -3.03
C LEU A 147 -14.80 19.09 -3.39
N ILE A 148 -13.84 19.11 -2.48
CA ILE A 148 -12.54 18.47 -2.72
C ILE A 148 -12.66 16.94 -2.82
N PHE A 149 -13.62 16.31 -2.15
CA PHE A 149 -13.88 14.89 -2.30
C PHE A 149 -14.55 14.57 -3.65
N GLU A 150 -15.45 15.43 -4.10
CA GLU A 150 -16.07 15.31 -5.44
C GLU A 150 -14.99 15.44 -6.54
N GLU A 151 -14.13 16.45 -6.45
CA GLU A 151 -13.00 16.63 -7.37
C GLU A 151 -12.06 15.40 -7.36
N LEU A 152 -11.72 14.88 -6.18
CA LEU A 152 -10.90 13.67 -6.07
C LEU A 152 -11.59 12.47 -6.71
N SER A 153 -12.87 12.25 -6.42
CA SER A 153 -13.63 11.12 -6.95
C SER A 153 -13.70 11.18 -8.48
N ASP A 154 -13.94 12.34 -9.04
CA ASP A 154 -13.93 12.54 -10.48
C ASP A 154 -12.56 12.32 -11.11
N TYR A 155 -11.52 12.83 -10.46
CA TYR A 155 -10.14 12.60 -10.88
C TYR A 155 -9.80 11.10 -10.91
N LEU A 156 -10.13 10.37 -9.84
CA LEU A 156 -9.84 8.94 -9.72
C LEU A 156 -10.64 8.10 -10.72
N ARG A 157 -11.91 8.43 -10.96
CA ARG A 157 -12.77 7.75 -11.96
C ARG A 157 -12.26 7.92 -13.40
N ARG A 158 -11.62 9.06 -13.70
CA ARG A 158 -11.01 9.31 -15.01
C ARG A 158 -9.63 8.69 -15.17
N SER A 159 -9.07 8.15 -14.10
CA SER A 159 -7.76 7.46 -14.15
C SER A 159 -7.84 6.17 -14.97
N LYS A 160 -6.70 5.79 -15.58
CA LYS A 160 -6.54 4.49 -16.24
C LYS A 160 -6.45 3.32 -15.25
N VAL A 161 -6.34 3.62 -13.96
CA VAL A 161 -6.25 2.65 -12.87
C VAL A 161 -7.59 2.60 -12.13
N PRO A 162 -8.14 1.42 -11.82
CA PRO A 162 -9.40 1.30 -11.10
C PRO A 162 -9.45 2.08 -9.78
N TYR A 163 -10.47 2.87 -9.57
CA TYR A 163 -10.84 3.45 -8.29
C TYR A 163 -11.69 2.43 -7.53
N ILE A 164 -11.22 1.97 -6.37
CA ILE A 164 -11.81 0.84 -5.63
C ILE A 164 -12.63 1.25 -4.41
N GLY A 165 -12.47 2.47 -3.92
CA GLY A 165 -13.26 2.96 -2.77
C GLY A 165 -12.61 4.12 -2.03
N SER A 166 -13.28 4.53 -0.95
CA SER A 166 -12.84 5.63 -0.08
C SER A 166 -12.77 5.21 1.38
N LEU A 167 -11.82 5.80 2.11
CA LEU A 167 -11.65 5.67 3.54
C LEU A 167 -11.74 7.06 4.20
N ARG A 168 -12.39 7.11 5.38
CA ARG A 168 -12.52 8.32 6.21
C ARG A 168 -11.36 8.50 7.17
#